data_9c4e539b0b59b1574f81225ce57a023e
#
_entry.id   9c4e539b0b59b1574f81225ce57a023e
#
_cell.length_a   1.000
_cell.length_b   1.000
_cell.length_c   1.000
_cell.angle_alpha   90.00
_cell.angle_beta   90.00
_cell.angle_gamma   90.00
#
_symmetry.space_group_name_H-M   'P 1'
#
loop_
_entity.id
_entity.type
_entity.pdbx_description
1 polymer ?
#
loop_
_entity_poly.entity_id
_entity_poly.type
_entity_poly.pdbx_seq_one_letter_code
_entity_poly.pdbx_strand_id
1 'polypeptide(L)'
;MPYTDDAIRDLTRRVFDLWQDNTTDLAPEVMRQSVDAYLDQPRFEYEVERIFKHLPLALALSSELPAPDTYKAMDVMGVPVLLTRGPDGAARAFLNVCRHRGSPLCEAGSGSAQRLTCPYHAWSYDTAGDLVGMFGAHTFGDVARDHLALTPLACAEKTGFVFACLTPGTTFDIDTFLGDFAPYVAALDLDQWHIFEQRTLDGPGWKVAWDGYLEGYHQERLHPKTVGLNTIGNLMAHDTWGPHQRIVFGRKSLPKLVDQPEEEWDLDEHIRLIHSIFPNVSISGILGDYCLVSQLFPGSTVDTSITIQTVLCRHEPTTDEEQKVAEQFSALVLQAVRDEDYWVGFQIQNALKSGATSEVLFGRNEPSLQHYHHAVERYAELSVDRES
;
A
#
# COMPACT_ATOMS: atom_id res chain seq x y z
N MET A 1 4.51 23.74 2.26
CA MET A 1 3.82 22.48 1.88
C MET A 1 4.83 21.60 1.16
N PRO A 2 4.78 20.25 1.28
CA PRO A 2 5.84 19.36 0.76
C PRO A 2 5.99 19.32 -0.77
N TYR A 3 4.98 19.71 -1.54
CA TYR A 3 4.99 19.69 -3.01
C TYR A 3 4.55 21.04 -3.60
N THR A 4 5.20 22.12 -3.12
CA THR A 4 5.18 23.40 -3.83
C THR A 4 6.09 23.32 -5.05
N ASP A 5 5.91 24.23 -6.02
CA ASP A 5 6.79 24.34 -7.19
C ASP A 5 8.27 24.37 -6.80
N ASP A 6 8.62 25.12 -5.75
CA ASP A 6 9.99 25.18 -5.25
C ASP A 6 10.49 23.82 -4.75
N ALA A 7 9.66 23.08 -3.99
CA ALA A 7 10.04 21.76 -3.47
C ALA A 7 10.19 20.73 -4.60
N ILE A 8 9.34 20.75 -5.62
CA ILE A 8 9.48 19.88 -6.81
C ILE A 8 10.70 20.27 -7.61
N ARG A 9 10.97 21.58 -7.75
CA ARG A 9 12.18 22.11 -8.41
C ARG A 9 13.45 21.64 -7.69
N ASP A 10 13.50 21.68 -6.36
CA ASP A 10 14.63 21.20 -5.57
C ASP A 10 14.85 19.70 -5.74
N LEU A 11 13.78 18.90 -5.80
CA LEU A 11 13.86 17.47 -6.10
C LEU A 11 14.38 17.22 -7.52
N THR A 12 13.87 17.99 -8.49
CA THR A 12 14.30 17.89 -9.89
C THR A 12 15.79 18.25 -10.01
N ARG A 13 16.22 19.33 -9.36
CA ARG A 13 17.65 19.74 -9.32
C ARG A 13 18.51 18.64 -8.72
N ARG A 14 18.11 18.06 -7.57
CA ARG A 14 18.87 16.96 -6.94
C ARG A 14 19.05 15.78 -7.88
N VAL A 15 18.01 15.36 -8.57
CA VAL A 15 18.11 14.25 -9.54
C VAL A 15 18.91 14.65 -10.78
N PHE A 16 18.82 15.91 -11.21
CA PHE A 16 19.59 16.44 -12.32
C PHE A 16 21.10 16.48 -12.01
N ASP A 17 21.47 16.90 -10.81
CA ASP A 17 22.86 16.89 -10.35
C ASP A 17 23.42 15.46 -10.28
N LEU A 18 22.65 14.51 -9.75
CA LEU A 18 23.02 13.08 -9.76
C LEU A 18 23.21 12.55 -11.19
N TRP A 19 22.37 12.97 -12.12
CA TRP A 19 22.52 12.59 -13.53
C TRP A 19 23.79 13.20 -14.16
N GLN A 20 24.06 14.47 -13.91
CA GLN A 20 25.27 15.14 -14.42
C GLN A 20 26.54 14.49 -13.88
N ASP A 21 26.54 14.10 -12.61
CA ASP A 21 27.65 13.41 -11.95
C ASP A 21 27.74 11.93 -12.32
N ASN A 22 26.83 11.44 -13.18
CA ASN A 22 26.72 10.04 -13.57
C ASN A 22 26.67 9.09 -12.36
N THR A 23 25.84 9.45 -11.37
CA THR A 23 25.66 8.72 -10.12
C THR A 23 24.18 8.63 -9.73
N THR A 24 23.90 8.05 -8.59
CA THR A 24 22.57 7.93 -7.95
C THR A 24 22.76 8.07 -6.44
N ASP A 25 21.70 8.20 -5.67
CA ASP A 25 21.84 8.08 -4.22
C ASP A 25 22.32 6.68 -3.85
N LEU A 26 23.26 6.63 -2.92
CA LEU A 26 23.96 5.41 -2.54
C LEU A 26 23.79 5.11 -1.05
N ALA A 27 23.44 3.87 -0.73
CA ALA A 27 23.58 3.34 0.63
C ALA A 27 25.08 3.38 1.06
N PRO A 28 25.35 3.43 2.37
CA PRO A 28 26.73 3.40 2.86
C PRO A 28 27.53 2.17 2.39
N GLU A 29 26.86 1.00 2.42
CA GLU A 29 27.48 -0.29 2.10
C GLU A 29 26.55 -1.17 1.27
N VAL A 30 27.10 -2.25 0.73
CA VAL A 30 26.36 -3.33 0.10
C VAL A 30 25.67 -4.16 1.19
N MET A 31 24.40 -4.50 1.02
CA MET A 31 23.66 -5.40 1.91
C MET A 31 23.59 -6.81 1.33
N ARG A 32 23.79 -7.83 2.18
CA ARG A 32 23.61 -9.23 1.85
C ARG A 32 22.44 -9.77 2.66
N GLN A 33 21.41 -10.19 1.98
CA GLN A 33 20.21 -10.75 2.58
C GLN A 33 20.18 -12.25 2.41
N SER A 34 20.05 -13.02 3.51
CA SER A 34 19.88 -14.47 3.41
C SER A 34 18.66 -14.82 2.56
N VAL A 35 18.79 -15.85 1.72
CA VAL A 35 17.68 -16.41 0.94
C VAL A 35 16.55 -16.92 1.86
N ASP A 36 16.84 -17.27 3.11
CA ASP A 36 15.82 -17.65 4.09
C ASP A 36 14.79 -16.54 4.34
N ALA A 37 15.16 -15.26 4.13
CA ALA A 37 14.19 -14.16 4.19
C ALA A 37 13.03 -14.32 3.19
N TYR A 38 13.23 -15.07 2.12
CA TYR A 38 12.28 -15.29 1.03
C TYR A 38 11.68 -16.69 0.98
N LEU A 39 12.26 -17.66 1.70
CA LEU A 39 11.88 -19.06 1.58
C LEU A 39 11.47 -19.72 2.90
N ASP A 40 11.90 -19.17 4.05
CA ASP A 40 11.62 -19.78 5.35
C ASP A 40 10.18 -19.49 5.79
N GLN A 41 9.35 -20.53 5.82
CA GLN A 41 7.93 -20.43 6.19
C GLN A 41 7.73 -20.01 7.66
N PRO A 42 8.46 -20.54 8.66
CA PRO A 42 8.39 -20.06 10.03
C PRO A 42 8.72 -18.57 10.19
N ARG A 43 9.77 -18.08 9.51
CA ARG A 43 10.09 -16.65 9.48
C ARG A 43 8.96 -15.82 8.86
N PHE A 44 8.40 -16.28 7.77
CA PHE A 44 7.24 -15.64 7.11
C PHE A 44 6.05 -15.52 8.08
N GLU A 45 5.68 -16.62 8.77
CA GLU A 45 4.58 -16.63 9.73
C GLU A 45 4.84 -15.67 10.89
N TYR A 46 6.07 -15.61 11.36
CA TYR A 46 6.50 -14.68 12.39
C TYR A 46 6.39 -13.21 11.94
N GLU A 47 6.84 -12.88 10.74
CA GLU A 47 6.75 -11.53 10.16
C GLU A 47 5.29 -11.12 9.92
N VAL A 48 4.45 -12.03 9.41
CA VAL A 48 3.02 -11.79 9.25
C VAL A 48 2.37 -11.46 10.59
N GLU A 49 2.65 -12.26 11.61
CA GLU A 49 2.10 -12.03 12.94
C GLU A 49 2.56 -10.70 13.54
N ARG A 50 3.87 -10.40 13.47
CA ARG A 50 4.46 -9.26 14.16
C ARG A 50 4.26 -7.93 13.42
N ILE A 51 4.32 -7.94 12.09
CA ILE A 51 4.24 -6.73 11.25
C ILE A 51 2.79 -6.53 10.80
N PHE A 52 2.27 -7.46 9.99
CA PHE A 52 1.01 -7.23 9.30
C PHE A 52 -0.23 -7.35 10.18
N LYS A 53 -0.18 -8.13 11.27
CA LYS A 53 -1.33 -8.22 12.20
C LYS A 53 -1.31 -7.18 13.31
N HIS A 54 -0.14 -6.59 13.63
CA HIS A 54 0.01 -5.71 14.78
C HIS A 54 0.32 -4.26 14.43
N LEU A 55 0.82 -3.96 13.23
CA LEU A 55 1.00 -2.59 12.77
C LEU A 55 -0.25 -2.06 12.03
N PRO A 56 -0.41 -0.73 11.95
CA PRO A 56 -1.46 -0.14 11.13
C PRO A 56 -1.25 -0.47 9.65
N LEU A 57 -2.20 -1.18 9.06
CA LEU A 57 -2.26 -1.42 7.61
C LEU A 57 -3.23 -0.44 6.98
N ALA A 58 -2.87 0.17 5.87
CA ALA A 58 -3.82 0.90 5.04
C ALA A 58 -4.67 -0.12 4.28
N LEU A 59 -5.95 -0.24 4.65
CA LEU A 59 -6.88 -1.25 4.12
C LEU A 59 -7.82 -0.71 3.05
N ALA A 60 -8.05 0.61 3.05
CA ALA A 60 -8.86 1.27 2.04
C ALA A 60 -8.37 2.71 1.82
N LEU A 61 -8.68 3.27 0.67
CA LEU A 61 -8.70 4.72 0.48
C LEU A 61 -9.92 5.31 1.20
N SER A 62 -9.82 6.53 1.73
CA SER A 62 -10.97 7.24 2.33
C SER A 62 -12.14 7.35 1.37
N SER A 63 -11.86 7.53 0.07
CA SER A 63 -12.85 7.61 -1.01
C SER A 63 -13.62 6.31 -1.27
N GLU A 64 -13.16 5.16 -0.74
CA GLU A 64 -13.91 3.90 -0.79
C GLU A 64 -15.06 3.84 0.24
N LEU A 65 -15.05 4.76 1.22
CA LEU A 65 -16.12 4.93 2.22
C LEU A 65 -16.65 6.37 2.16
N PRO A 66 -17.30 6.79 1.03
CA PRO A 66 -17.53 8.19 0.71
C PRO A 66 -18.61 8.89 1.55
N ALA A 67 -19.46 8.14 2.25
CA ALA A 67 -20.60 8.69 2.97
C ALA A 67 -20.97 7.82 4.19
N PRO A 68 -21.69 8.35 5.18
CA PRO A 68 -22.28 7.55 6.24
C PRO A 68 -23.03 6.33 5.69
N ASP A 69 -22.98 5.25 6.46
CA ASP A 69 -23.61 3.96 6.13
C ASP A 69 -22.97 3.23 4.92
N THR A 70 -21.81 3.65 4.44
CA THR A 70 -21.00 2.86 3.50
C THR A 70 -20.12 1.86 4.24
N TYR A 71 -19.81 0.75 3.56
CA TYR A 71 -18.94 -0.29 4.09
C TYR A 71 -18.07 -0.92 3.00
N LYS A 72 -16.96 -1.51 3.44
CA LYS A 72 -16.10 -2.40 2.64
C LYS A 72 -15.79 -3.64 3.45
N ALA A 73 -16.10 -4.83 2.92
CA ALA A 73 -15.76 -6.11 3.51
C ALA A 73 -14.65 -6.78 2.69
N MET A 74 -13.64 -7.31 3.36
CA MET A 74 -12.50 -7.95 2.71
C MET A 74 -11.90 -9.03 3.62
N ASP A 75 -11.22 -10.00 3.02
CA ASP A 75 -10.32 -10.90 3.73
C ASP A 75 -8.89 -10.36 3.62
N VAL A 76 -8.22 -10.23 4.74
CA VAL A 76 -6.83 -9.77 4.80
C VAL A 76 -6.02 -10.84 5.51
N MET A 77 -5.29 -11.64 4.76
CA MET A 77 -4.46 -12.74 5.28
C MET A 77 -5.25 -13.70 6.19
N GLY A 78 -6.48 -14.06 5.79
CA GLY A 78 -7.38 -14.94 6.54
C GLY A 78 -8.13 -14.26 7.69
N VAL A 79 -7.98 -12.94 7.87
CA VAL A 79 -8.76 -12.15 8.83
C VAL A 79 -9.93 -11.48 8.10
N PRO A 80 -11.20 -11.83 8.42
CA PRO A 80 -12.36 -11.20 7.82
C PRO A 80 -12.54 -9.78 8.41
N VAL A 81 -12.29 -8.75 7.60
CA VAL A 81 -12.37 -7.34 8.02
C VAL A 81 -13.62 -6.69 7.43
N LEU A 82 -14.27 -5.88 8.23
CA LEU A 82 -15.37 -5.00 7.85
C LEU A 82 -15.01 -3.57 8.21
N LEU A 83 -14.81 -2.73 7.21
CA LEU A 83 -14.65 -1.29 7.35
C LEU A 83 -16.02 -0.64 7.17
N THR A 84 -16.35 0.34 7.98
CA THR A 84 -17.60 1.09 7.89
C THR A 84 -17.36 2.59 8.05
N ARG A 85 -18.27 3.40 7.47
CA ARG A 85 -18.40 4.79 7.84
C ARG A 85 -19.67 4.95 8.67
N GLY A 86 -19.50 5.32 9.94
CA GLY A 86 -20.61 5.51 10.86
C GLY A 86 -21.47 6.75 10.53
N PRO A 87 -22.63 6.90 11.18
CA PRO A 87 -23.52 8.05 10.98
C PRO A 87 -22.87 9.38 11.43
N ASP A 88 -21.87 9.33 12.27
CA ASP A 88 -21.04 10.48 12.71
C ASP A 88 -19.91 10.84 11.73
N GLY A 89 -19.81 10.11 10.60
CA GLY A 89 -18.77 10.29 9.60
C GLY A 89 -17.43 9.62 9.92
N ALA A 90 -17.28 9.00 11.09
CA ALA A 90 -16.03 8.35 11.45
C ALA A 90 -15.87 6.98 10.77
N ALA A 91 -14.67 6.70 10.24
CA ALA A 91 -14.32 5.36 9.77
C ALA A 91 -14.07 4.42 10.96
N ARG A 92 -14.51 3.19 10.85
CA ARG A 92 -14.37 2.13 11.85
C ARG A 92 -13.97 0.83 11.19
N ALA A 93 -13.34 -0.03 11.97
CA ALA A 93 -12.97 -1.39 11.53
C ALA A 93 -13.46 -2.41 12.56
N PHE A 94 -13.95 -3.53 12.07
CA PHE A 94 -14.44 -4.65 12.86
C PHE A 94 -13.99 -5.96 12.24
N LEU A 95 -14.00 -7.04 13.03
CA LEU A 95 -14.07 -8.38 12.45
C LEU A 95 -15.46 -8.56 11.78
N ASN A 96 -15.48 -8.97 10.53
CA ASN A 96 -16.69 -9.29 9.76
C ASN A 96 -17.30 -10.62 10.24
N VAL A 97 -17.65 -10.69 11.53
CA VAL A 97 -18.05 -11.91 12.22
C VAL A 97 -19.25 -11.64 13.11
N CYS A 98 -20.39 -12.26 12.81
CA CYS A 98 -21.61 -12.18 13.62
C CYS A 98 -21.38 -12.77 15.00
N ARG A 99 -21.71 -12.02 16.05
CA ARG A 99 -21.53 -12.40 17.46
C ARG A 99 -22.43 -13.55 17.95
N HIS A 100 -23.39 -13.98 17.10
CA HIS A 100 -24.23 -15.13 17.41
C HIS A 100 -23.48 -16.46 17.22
N ARG A 101 -23.06 -16.79 15.99
CA ARG A 101 -22.44 -18.07 15.63
C ARG A 101 -21.35 -17.96 14.57
N GLY A 102 -20.72 -16.79 14.44
CA GLY A 102 -19.51 -16.60 13.64
C GLY A 102 -19.70 -16.49 12.12
N SER A 103 -20.94 -16.39 11.62
CA SER A 103 -21.16 -16.17 10.18
C SER A 103 -20.64 -14.79 9.75
N PRO A 104 -20.00 -14.66 8.57
CA PRO A 104 -19.76 -13.34 7.99
C PRO A 104 -21.06 -12.54 7.86
N LEU A 105 -21.00 -11.22 8.05
CA LEU A 105 -22.12 -10.31 7.89
C LEU A 105 -22.29 -9.87 6.44
N CYS A 106 -21.18 -9.55 5.80
CA CYS A 106 -21.11 -9.06 4.44
C CYS A 106 -20.20 -9.97 3.60
N GLU A 107 -20.56 -10.20 2.35
CA GLU A 107 -19.66 -10.75 1.36
C GLU A 107 -18.56 -9.72 1.03
N ALA A 108 -17.43 -10.19 0.50
CA ALA A 108 -16.33 -9.30 0.09
C ALA A 108 -16.81 -8.30 -0.97
N GLY A 109 -16.44 -7.04 -0.80
CA GLY A 109 -16.83 -5.92 -1.66
C GLY A 109 -17.30 -4.72 -0.87
N SER A 110 -17.77 -3.70 -1.57
CA SER A 110 -18.23 -2.43 -1.00
C SER A 110 -19.75 -2.26 -1.20
N GLY A 111 -20.37 -1.50 -0.30
CA GLY A 111 -21.80 -1.22 -0.37
C GLY A 111 -22.23 -0.13 0.59
N SER A 112 -23.54 0.10 0.63
CA SER A 112 -24.17 1.03 1.58
C SER A 112 -25.37 0.37 2.24
N ALA A 113 -25.41 0.39 3.57
CA ALA A 113 -26.51 -0.16 4.36
C ALA A 113 -26.49 0.42 5.77
N GLN A 114 -27.64 0.98 6.21
CA GLN A 114 -27.83 1.42 7.60
C GLN A 114 -27.82 0.26 8.60
N ARG A 115 -28.06 -0.95 8.11
CA ARG A 115 -28.05 -2.19 8.91
C ARG A 115 -27.38 -3.30 8.14
N LEU A 116 -26.36 -3.87 8.75
CA LEU A 116 -25.65 -5.04 8.28
C LEU A 116 -26.30 -6.28 8.90
N THR A 117 -27.04 -7.04 8.10
CA THR A 117 -27.85 -8.14 8.60
C THR A 117 -27.22 -9.48 8.29
N CYS A 118 -26.95 -10.25 9.34
CA CYS A 118 -26.39 -11.59 9.23
C CYS A 118 -27.30 -12.50 8.40
N PRO A 119 -26.78 -13.14 7.33
CA PRO A 119 -27.59 -13.98 6.45
C PRO A 119 -28.09 -15.26 7.13
N TYR A 120 -27.50 -15.64 8.27
CA TYR A 120 -27.81 -16.89 8.91
C TYR A 120 -29.08 -16.81 9.81
N HIS A 121 -29.12 -15.84 10.74
CA HIS A 121 -30.27 -15.72 11.67
C HIS A 121 -30.78 -14.28 11.81
N ALA A 122 -30.50 -13.42 10.85
CA ALA A 122 -30.97 -12.04 10.79
C ALA A 122 -30.63 -11.18 12.03
N TRP A 123 -29.55 -11.47 12.75
CA TRP A 123 -28.99 -10.51 13.69
C TRP A 123 -28.46 -9.32 12.90
N SER A 124 -28.80 -8.11 13.34
CA SER A 124 -28.47 -6.91 12.58
C SER A 124 -27.65 -5.95 13.43
N TYR A 125 -26.65 -5.39 12.79
CA TYR A 125 -25.74 -4.41 13.38
C TYR A 125 -25.83 -3.10 12.62
N ASP A 126 -25.63 -1.98 13.29
CA ASP A 126 -25.43 -0.72 12.61
C ASP A 126 -23.96 -0.52 12.16
N THR A 127 -23.69 0.60 11.50
CA THR A 127 -22.34 0.93 11.03
C THR A 127 -21.42 1.46 12.14
N ALA A 128 -21.91 1.65 13.38
CA ALA A 128 -21.12 1.86 14.59
C ALA A 128 -20.71 0.53 15.25
N GLY A 129 -21.24 -0.62 14.77
CA GLY A 129 -20.96 -1.96 15.25
C GLY A 129 -21.90 -2.48 16.32
N ASP A 130 -22.91 -1.69 16.72
CA ASP A 130 -23.85 -2.07 17.77
C ASP A 130 -24.89 -3.07 17.26
N LEU A 131 -25.26 -4.03 18.13
CA LEU A 131 -26.34 -4.98 17.83
C LEU A 131 -27.70 -4.29 17.95
N VAL A 132 -28.32 -3.95 16.82
CA VAL A 132 -29.60 -3.22 16.74
C VAL A 132 -30.82 -4.11 16.51
N GLY A 133 -30.63 -5.37 16.11
CA GLY A 133 -31.72 -6.30 15.88
C GLY A 133 -31.39 -7.76 16.14
N MET A 134 -32.30 -8.50 16.73
CA MET A 134 -32.23 -9.94 16.93
C MET A 134 -33.57 -10.57 16.50
N PHE A 135 -33.54 -11.45 15.51
CA PHE A 135 -34.74 -12.22 15.15
C PHE A 135 -35.14 -13.15 16.31
N GLY A 136 -36.38 -13.11 16.71
CA GLY A 136 -36.89 -13.93 17.80
C GLY A 136 -36.28 -13.58 19.18
N ALA A 137 -35.88 -12.35 19.42
CA ALA A 137 -35.20 -11.91 20.66
C ALA A 137 -35.89 -12.36 21.94
N HIS A 138 -37.23 -12.42 21.95
CA HIS A 138 -38.02 -12.85 23.09
C HIS A 138 -37.84 -14.33 23.49
N THR A 139 -37.24 -15.13 22.61
CA THR A 139 -36.95 -16.55 22.86
C THR A 139 -35.49 -16.78 23.33
N PHE A 140 -34.64 -15.74 23.33
CA PHE A 140 -33.23 -15.85 23.72
C PHE A 140 -33.00 -15.80 25.24
N GLY A 141 -34.03 -15.46 26.02
CA GLY A 141 -33.87 -15.22 27.46
C GLY A 141 -33.25 -13.84 27.73
N ASP A 142 -32.71 -13.67 28.93
CA ASP A 142 -32.08 -12.42 29.35
C ASP A 142 -30.63 -12.36 28.86
N VAL A 143 -30.37 -11.63 27.79
CA VAL A 143 -29.06 -11.50 27.15
C VAL A 143 -28.65 -10.04 27.12
N ALA A 144 -27.50 -9.72 27.74
CA ALA A 144 -26.91 -8.37 27.71
C ALA A 144 -26.41 -8.05 26.30
N ARG A 145 -27.12 -7.19 25.59
CA ARG A 145 -26.84 -6.85 24.19
C ARG A 145 -25.53 -6.07 24.00
N ASP A 146 -25.12 -5.29 25.00
CA ASP A 146 -23.92 -4.46 24.95
C ASP A 146 -22.63 -5.28 24.74
N HIS A 147 -22.66 -6.56 25.16
CA HIS A 147 -21.55 -7.50 24.94
C HIS A 147 -21.61 -8.22 23.57
N LEU A 148 -22.63 -7.94 22.77
CA LEU A 148 -22.87 -8.57 21.48
C LEU A 148 -22.62 -7.63 20.28
N ALA A 149 -22.03 -6.45 20.52
CA ALA A 149 -21.52 -5.57 19.47
C ALA A 149 -20.41 -6.29 18.68
N LEU A 150 -20.19 -5.87 17.44
CA LEU A 150 -19.08 -6.39 16.60
C LEU A 150 -17.75 -6.23 17.32
N THR A 151 -16.84 -7.17 17.12
CA THR A 151 -15.48 -7.08 17.68
C THR A 151 -14.71 -5.96 16.99
N PRO A 152 -14.36 -4.86 17.69
CA PRO A 152 -13.67 -3.74 17.07
C PRO A 152 -12.21 -4.08 16.78
N LEU A 153 -11.68 -3.54 15.71
CA LEU A 153 -10.27 -3.43 15.39
C LEU A 153 -9.85 -1.97 15.58
N ALA A 154 -8.62 -1.75 16.06
CA ALA A 154 -8.07 -0.40 16.12
C ALA A 154 -8.07 0.21 14.71
N CYS A 155 -8.63 1.41 14.56
CA CYS A 155 -8.86 2.06 13.28
C CYS A 155 -8.56 3.55 13.37
N ALA A 156 -7.95 4.11 12.34
CA ALA A 156 -7.76 5.54 12.17
C ALA A 156 -7.85 5.91 10.69
N GLU A 157 -8.40 7.09 10.41
CA GLU A 157 -8.40 7.66 9.06
C GLU A 157 -7.43 8.84 9.02
N LYS A 158 -6.48 8.79 8.09
CA LYS A 158 -5.44 9.82 7.94
C LYS A 158 -4.92 9.86 6.51
N THR A 159 -4.65 11.06 5.99
CA THR A 159 -3.95 11.27 4.71
C THR A 159 -4.57 10.53 3.51
N GLY A 160 -5.91 10.41 3.48
CA GLY A 160 -6.63 9.73 2.39
C GLY A 160 -6.71 8.20 2.52
N PHE A 161 -6.28 7.63 3.66
CA PHE A 161 -6.35 6.19 3.94
C PHE A 161 -7.11 5.88 5.23
N VAL A 162 -7.77 4.73 5.24
CA VAL A 162 -8.29 4.07 6.45
C VAL A 162 -7.31 2.99 6.87
N PHE A 163 -6.71 3.18 8.04
CA PHE A 163 -5.76 2.26 8.64
C PHE A 163 -6.45 1.41 9.72
N ALA A 164 -6.09 0.12 9.80
CA ALA A 164 -6.49 -0.72 10.90
C ALA A 164 -5.41 -1.76 11.27
N CYS A 165 -5.38 -2.16 12.55
CA CYS A 165 -4.65 -3.35 13.00
C CYS A 165 -5.57 -4.57 12.96
N LEU A 166 -5.05 -5.72 12.52
CA LEU A 166 -5.87 -6.92 12.33
C LEU A 166 -6.12 -7.70 13.63
N THR A 167 -5.35 -7.44 14.70
CA THR A 167 -5.48 -8.11 15.99
C THR A 167 -6.39 -7.33 16.92
N PRO A 168 -7.53 -7.89 17.38
CA PRO A 168 -8.39 -7.25 18.36
C PRO A 168 -7.66 -6.88 19.64
N GLY A 169 -8.00 -5.72 20.21
CA GLY A 169 -7.36 -5.23 21.44
C GLY A 169 -6.02 -4.52 21.25
N THR A 170 -5.46 -4.54 20.06
CA THR A 170 -4.31 -3.71 19.68
C THR A 170 -4.71 -2.23 19.68
N THR A 171 -3.76 -1.34 19.98
CA THR A 171 -3.92 0.10 19.86
C THR A 171 -2.75 0.70 19.12
N PHE A 172 -2.98 1.78 18.40
CA PHE A 172 -1.92 2.54 17.75
C PHE A 172 -2.26 4.03 17.73
N ASP A 173 -1.24 4.85 17.57
CA ASP A 173 -1.35 6.27 17.29
C ASP A 173 -0.87 6.51 15.85
N ILE A 174 -1.79 6.88 14.96
CA ILE A 174 -1.49 7.08 13.54
C ILE A 174 -0.55 8.27 13.30
N ASP A 175 -0.61 9.30 14.14
CA ASP A 175 0.27 10.46 14.02
C ASP A 175 1.71 10.09 14.38
N THR A 176 1.90 9.30 15.42
CA THR A 176 3.21 8.72 15.76
C THR A 176 3.70 7.74 14.70
N PHE A 177 2.82 6.91 14.15
CA PHE A 177 3.19 5.91 13.14
C PHE A 177 3.67 6.55 11.84
N LEU A 178 2.93 7.52 11.31
CA LEU A 178 3.30 8.24 10.09
C LEU A 178 4.41 9.29 10.34
N GLY A 179 4.45 9.87 11.55
CA GLY A 179 5.44 10.87 11.94
C GLY A 179 5.60 12.00 10.93
N ASP A 180 6.84 12.37 10.66
CA ASP A 180 7.19 13.43 9.72
C ASP A 180 6.90 13.09 8.24
N PHE A 181 6.47 11.85 7.95
CA PHE A 181 6.03 11.46 6.61
C PHE A 181 4.58 11.88 6.32
N ALA A 182 3.75 12.05 7.35
CA ALA A 182 2.33 12.38 7.20
C ALA A 182 2.08 13.63 6.32
N PRO A 183 2.82 14.75 6.44
CA PRO A 183 2.63 15.90 5.56
C PRO A 183 2.87 15.62 4.07
N TYR A 184 3.80 14.70 3.74
CA TYR A 184 4.10 14.33 2.36
C TYR A 184 2.98 13.50 1.75
N VAL A 185 2.41 12.56 2.50
CA VAL A 185 1.25 11.77 2.03
C VAL A 185 0.00 12.64 1.97
N ALA A 186 -0.24 13.51 2.96
CA ALA A 186 -1.38 14.43 2.96
C ALA A 186 -1.39 15.38 1.75
N ALA A 187 -0.19 15.83 1.31
CA ALA A 187 -0.07 16.72 0.16
C ALA A 187 -0.40 16.06 -1.20
N LEU A 188 -0.62 14.75 -1.22
CA LEU A 188 -1.08 14.03 -2.42
C LEU A 188 -2.57 14.21 -2.66
N ASP A 189 -3.33 14.64 -1.63
CA ASP A 189 -4.78 14.87 -1.67
C ASP A 189 -5.57 13.68 -2.24
N LEU A 190 -5.18 12.44 -1.87
CA LEU A 190 -5.71 11.21 -2.47
C LEU A 190 -7.23 11.04 -2.30
N ASP A 191 -7.82 11.67 -1.29
CA ASP A 191 -9.26 11.71 -1.06
C ASP A 191 -10.04 12.55 -2.10
N GLN A 192 -9.32 13.40 -2.86
CA GLN A 192 -9.90 14.21 -3.95
C GLN A 192 -9.79 13.53 -5.32
N TRP A 193 -9.12 12.37 -5.41
CA TRP A 193 -8.96 11.66 -6.65
C TRP A 193 -10.12 10.71 -6.91
N HIS A 194 -10.51 10.59 -8.18
CA HIS A 194 -11.50 9.62 -8.64
C HIS A 194 -10.89 8.22 -8.76
N ILE A 195 -11.55 7.22 -8.19
CA ILE A 195 -11.18 5.81 -8.39
C ILE A 195 -11.67 5.38 -9.77
N PHE A 196 -10.74 5.21 -10.69
CA PHE A 196 -11.03 4.76 -12.04
C PHE A 196 -11.22 3.24 -12.14
N GLU A 197 -10.30 2.49 -11.53
CA GLU A 197 -10.33 1.03 -11.54
C GLU A 197 -9.67 0.48 -10.28
N GLN A 198 -10.22 -0.59 -9.74
CA GLN A 198 -9.58 -1.38 -8.68
C GLN A 198 -9.56 -2.85 -9.08
N ARG A 199 -8.41 -3.52 -8.85
CA ARG A 199 -8.19 -4.92 -9.20
C ARG A 199 -7.29 -5.61 -8.21
N THR A 200 -7.39 -6.94 -8.15
CA THR A 200 -6.53 -7.78 -7.32
C THR A 200 -5.59 -8.58 -8.22
N LEU A 201 -4.31 -8.64 -7.84
CA LEU A 201 -3.28 -9.41 -8.52
C LEU A 201 -2.69 -10.42 -7.56
N ASP A 202 -2.54 -11.65 -8.01
CA ASP A 202 -1.69 -12.64 -7.36
C ASP A 202 -0.22 -12.32 -7.67
N GLY A 203 0.63 -12.31 -6.64
CA GLY A 203 2.06 -11.99 -6.74
C GLY A 203 2.97 -13.10 -6.22
N PRO A 204 4.29 -13.01 -6.48
CA PRO A 204 5.30 -13.85 -5.84
C PRO A 204 5.33 -13.58 -4.34
N GLY A 205 6.22 -14.23 -3.58
CA GLY A 205 6.38 -13.92 -2.16
C GLY A 205 6.46 -12.41 -1.90
N TRP A 206 5.82 -11.94 -0.82
CA TRP A 206 5.58 -10.51 -0.61
C TRP A 206 6.86 -9.64 -0.61
N LYS A 207 8.00 -10.18 -0.12
CA LYS A 207 9.28 -9.44 -0.19
C LYS A 207 9.80 -9.36 -1.62
N VAL A 208 9.71 -10.44 -2.39
CA VAL A 208 10.07 -10.42 -3.82
C VAL A 208 9.20 -9.42 -4.59
N ALA A 209 7.90 -9.35 -4.27
CA ALA A 209 7.01 -8.36 -4.86
C ALA A 209 7.43 -6.93 -4.48
N TRP A 210 7.73 -6.68 -3.18
CA TRP A 210 8.17 -5.36 -2.71
C TRP A 210 9.50 -4.93 -3.33
N ASP A 211 10.45 -5.85 -3.49
CA ASP A 211 11.78 -5.54 -4.06
C ASP A 211 11.65 -4.85 -5.43
N GLY A 212 10.68 -5.26 -6.26
CA GLY A 212 10.40 -4.62 -7.54
C GLY A 212 9.86 -3.18 -7.45
N TYR A 213 9.21 -2.78 -6.34
CA TYR A 213 8.71 -1.41 -6.17
C TYR A 213 9.77 -0.44 -5.63
N LEU A 214 10.88 -0.95 -5.09
CA LEU A 214 11.79 -0.17 -4.25
C LEU A 214 13.12 0.17 -4.91
N GLU A 215 13.31 -0.11 -6.19
CA GLU A 215 14.55 0.24 -6.87
C GLU A 215 14.29 0.59 -8.34
N GLY A 216 15.24 1.27 -8.96
CA GLY A 216 15.16 1.70 -10.37
C GLY A 216 16.20 1.04 -11.27
N TYR A 217 16.97 0.09 -10.75
CA TYR A 217 18.08 -0.54 -11.49
C TYR A 217 17.55 -1.44 -12.62
N HIS A 218 16.42 -2.12 -12.41
CA HIS A 218 15.78 -2.99 -13.41
C HIS A 218 15.00 -2.22 -14.48
N GLN A 219 14.59 -0.98 -14.24
CA GLN A 219 13.55 -0.30 -15.02
C GLN A 219 13.80 -0.27 -16.52
N GLU A 220 15.00 0.08 -16.98
CA GLU A 220 15.27 0.12 -18.42
C GLU A 220 15.36 -1.26 -19.06
N ARG A 221 15.69 -2.30 -18.29
CA ARG A 221 15.92 -3.65 -18.80
C ARG A 221 14.66 -4.48 -18.80
N LEU A 222 13.90 -4.41 -17.72
CA LEU A 222 12.67 -5.17 -17.54
C LEU A 222 11.48 -4.50 -18.23
N HIS A 223 11.44 -3.17 -18.26
CA HIS A 223 10.33 -2.36 -18.75
C HIS A 223 10.61 -1.62 -20.08
N PRO A 224 11.21 -2.24 -21.10
CA PRO A 224 11.60 -1.53 -22.32
C PRO A 224 10.42 -1.00 -23.15
N LYS A 225 9.19 -1.46 -22.85
CA LYS A 225 7.95 -1.10 -23.57
C LYS A 225 6.92 -0.39 -22.69
N THR A 226 7.19 -0.27 -21.40
CA THR A 226 6.29 0.31 -20.41
C THR A 226 6.97 1.49 -19.71
N VAL A 227 7.04 1.50 -18.39
CA VAL A 227 7.57 2.62 -17.59
C VAL A 227 9.03 2.96 -17.90
N GLY A 228 9.85 1.99 -18.28
CA GLY A 228 11.25 2.19 -18.66
C GLY A 228 11.46 2.97 -19.97
N LEU A 229 10.40 3.14 -20.80
CA LEU A 229 10.47 4.02 -21.97
C LEU A 229 10.83 5.46 -21.60
N ASN A 230 10.35 5.91 -20.45
CA ASN A 230 10.48 7.29 -19.99
C ASN A 230 11.38 7.47 -18.75
N THR A 231 11.88 6.39 -18.16
CA THR A 231 12.68 6.43 -16.93
C THR A 231 14.15 6.17 -17.25
N ILE A 232 15.06 6.90 -16.63
CA ILE A 232 16.50 6.62 -16.66
C ILE A 232 16.76 5.53 -15.60
N GLY A 233 17.23 4.37 -16.03
CA GLY A 233 17.56 3.28 -15.13
C GLY A 233 18.72 3.63 -14.21
N ASN A 234 18.66 3.14 -12.97
CA ASN A 234 19.71 3.37 -11.97
C ASN A 234 19.97 4.85 -11.62
N LEU A 235 18.98 5.72 -11.78
CA LEU A 235 19.02 7.12 -11.38
C LEU A 235 17.86 7.44 -10.46
N MET A 236 18.15 7.60 -9.17
CA MET A 236 17.14 7.94 -8.18
C MET A 236 17.70 8.75 -7.02
N ALA A 237 16.85 9.58 -6.41
CA ALA A 237 17.07 10.14 -5.09
C ALA A 237 16.16 9.42 -4.08
N HIS A 238 16.60 9.30 -2.83
CA HIS A 238 15.94 8.54 -1.78
C HIS A 238 15.85 9.34 -0.48
N ASP A 239 14.65 9.39 0.09
CA ASP A 239 14.37 10.04 1.38
C ASP A 239 13.63 9.09 2.31
N THR A 240 13.86 9.21 3.64
CA THR A 240 13.27 8.32 4.65
C THR A 240 12.69 9.08 5.82
N TRP A 241 11.60 8.54 6.40
CA TRP A 241 10.93 9.02 7.61
C TRP A 241 10.50 7.81 8.46
N GLY A 242 11.29 7.45 9.45
CA GLY A 242 11.09 6.20 10.18
C GLY A 242 11.13 5.00 9.23
N PRO A 243 10.09 4.15 9.13
CA PRO A 243 10.03 3.04 8.19
C PRO A 243 9.51 3.42 6.80
N HIS A 244 8.99 4.64 6.65
CA HIS A 244 8.42 5.15 5.41
C HIS A 244 9.47 5.79 4.55
N GLN A 245 9.20 5.89 3.24
CA GLN A 245 10.20 6.42 2.31
C GLN A 245 9.57 7.01 1.03
N ARG A 246 10.37 7.81 0.34
CA ARG A 246 10.09 8.34 -0.98
C ARG A 246 11.27 8.07 -1.91
N ILE A 247 10.97 7.66 -3.12
CA ILE A 247 11.94 7.52 -4.21
C ILE A 247 11.57 8.54 -5.28
N VAL A 248 12.58 9.21 -5.83
CA VAL A 248 12.45 10.17 -6.93
C VAL A 248 13.25 9.65 -8.10
N PHE A 249 12.59 9.18 -9.16
CA PHE A 249 13.24 8.70 -10.36
C PHE A 249 13.42 9.81 -11.40
N GLY A 250 14.59 9.83 -12.07
CA GLY A 250 14.85 10.69 -13.21
C GLY A 250 14.21 10.15 -14.50
N ARG A 251 13.61 11.05 -15.30
CA ARG A 251 13.04 10.71 -16.60
C ARG A 251 13.99 11.04 -17.76
N LYS A 252 13.82 10.38 -18.88
CA LYS A 252 14.62 10.60 -20.10
C LYS A 252 14.49 12.00 -20.71
N SER A 253 13.58 12.81 -20.22
CA SER A 253 13.47 14.25 -20.53
C SER A 253 14.50 15.10 -19.72
N LEU A 254 15.07 14.58 -18.65
CA LEU A 254 15.98 15.29 -17.74
C LEU A 254 17.16 15.99 -18.47
N PRO A 255 17.81 15.40 -19.50
CA PRO A 255 18.88 16.07 -20.26
C PRO A 255 18.46 17.37 -20.95
N LYS A 256 17.17 17.61 -21.20
CA LYS A 256 16.69 18.87 -21.79
C LYS A 256 16.94 20.08 -20.86
N LEU A 257 17.14 19.84 -19.57
CA LEU A 257 17.36 20.88 -18.56
C LEU A 257 18.75 21.53 -18.65
N VAL A 258 19.71 20.92 -19.34
CA VAL A 258 21.10 21.42 -19.44
C VAL A 258 21.19 22.87 -19.92
N ASP A 259 20.32 23.25 -20.86
CA ASP A 259 20.35 24.57 -21.50
C ASP A 259 19.13 25.43 -21.10
N GLN A 260 18.37 25.01 -20.05
CA GLN A 260 17.18 25.73 -19.59
C GLN A 260 17.41 26.39 -18.24
N PRO A 261 17.03 27.68 -18.09
CA PRO A 261 16.94 28.30 -16.76
C PRO A 261 15.98 27.53 -15.85
N GLU A 262 16.30 27.39 -14.57
CA GLU A 262 15.51 26.60 -13.63
C GLU A 262 14.08 27.12 -13.46
N GLU A 263 13.85 28.41 -13.68
CA GLU A 263 12.54 29.07 -13.61
C GLU A 263 11.60 28.63 -14.75
N GLU A 264 12.16 28.06 -15.83
CA GLU A 264 11.44 27.60 -17.02
C GLU A 264 11.21 26.07 -17.03
N TRP A 265 11.66 25.36 -15.99
CA TRP A 265 11.49 23.91 -15.91
C TRP A 265 10.02 23.50 -15.79
N ASP A 266 9.60 22.56 -16.64
CA ASP A 266 8.33 21.86 -16.49
C ASP A 266 8.45 20.82 -15.38
N LEU A 267 7.91 21.16 -14.19
CA LEU A 267 8.11 20.38 -12.97
C LEU A 267 7.44 18.99 -13.03
N ASP A 268 6.49 18.78 -13.91
CA ASP A 268 5.79 17.50 -14.05
C ASP A 268 6.46 16.56 -15.05
N GLU A 269 7.43 17.06 -15.85
CA GLU A 269 8.00 16.30 -16.96
C GLU A 269 9.21 15.44 -16.56
N HIS A 270 10.07 15.90 -15.61
CA HIS A 270 11.45 15.44 -15.52
C HIS A 270 11.71 14.39 -14.43
N ILE A 271 10.81 14.25 -13.49
CA ILE A 271 10.91 13.28 -12.39
C ILE A 271 9.60 12.50 -12.19
N ARG A 272 9.68 11.39 -11.44
CA ARG A 272 8.53 10.64 -10.93
C ARG A 272 8.77 10.27 -9.48
N LEU A 273 7.70 10.31 -8.70
CA LEU A 273 7.72 10.03 -7.27
C LEU A 273 7.06 8.68 -6.99
N ILE A 274 7.67 7.91 -6.10
CA ILE A 274 7.04 6.78 -5.42
C ILE A 274 7.10 7.01 -3.92
N HIS A 275 5.96 6.94 -3.25
CA HIS A 275 5.86 6.99 -1.79
C HIS A 275 5.55 5.60 -1.27
N SER A 276 6.27 5.15 -0.26
CA SER A 276 6.00 3.87 0.39
C SER A 276 5.62 4.07 1.84
N ILE A 277 4.37 3.75 2.19
CA ILE A 277 3.90 3.67 3.56
C ILE A 277 4.12 2.24 4.03
N PHE A 278 5.10 2.04 4.90
CA PHE A 278 5.37 0.74 5.51
C PHE A 278 4.13 0.25 6.28
N PRO A 279 3.79 -1.05 6.27
CA PRO A 279 4.45 -2.10 5.51
C PRO A 279 3.83 -2.39 4.13
N ASN A 280 2.68 -1.79 3.77
CA ASN A 280 1.85 -2.38 2.73
C ASN A 280 1.40 -1.45 1.60
N VAL A 281 1.88 -0.20 1.50
CA VAL A 281 1.41 0.71 0.44
C VAL A 281 2.54 1.30 -0.37
N SER A 282 2.39 1.24 -1.70
CA SER A 282 3.15 2.01 -2.67
C SER A 282 2.22 2.93 -3.46
N ILE A 283 2.60 4.20 -3.59
CA ILE A 283 1.85 5.24 -4.31
C ILE A 283 2.77 5.81 -5.38
N SER A 284 2.41 5.71 -6.65
CA SER A 284 3.23 6.12 -7.78
C SER A 284 2.46 6.96 -8.79
N GLY A 285 3.15 7.86 -9.51
CA GLY A 285 2.58 8.63 -10.61
C GLY A 285 1.94 9.97 -10.24
N ILE A 286 2.29 10.56 -9.11
CA ILE A 286 1.55 11.67 -8.46
C ILE A 286 1.69 13.02 -9.16
N LEU A 287 2.78 13.26 -9.90
CA LEU A 287 3.03 14.54 -10.59
C LEU A 287 2.25 14.67 -11.92
N GLY A 288 1.18 13.95 -12.09
CA GLY A 288 0.35 14.00 -13.30
C GLY A 288 -1.12 13.79 -12.93
N ASP A 289 -1.92 13.50 -13.94
CA ASP A 289 -3.36 13.30 -13.78
C ASP A 289 -3.75 11.89 -13.36
N TYR A 290 -2.78 10.98 -13.26
CA TYR A 290 -2.99 9.56 -12.96
C TYR A 290 -2.04 9.09 -11.87
N CYS A 291 -2.57 8.26 -10.97
CA CYS A 291 -1.83 7.68 -9.86
C CYS A 291 -2.18 6.20 -9.72
N LEU A 292 -1.19 5.39 -9.35
CA LEU A 292 -1.39 4.00 -8.93
C LEU A 292 -1.14 3.87 -7.44
N VAL A 293 -2.12 3.40 -6.70
CA VAL A 293 -1.98 2.93 -5.33
C VAL A 293 -1.95 1.41 -5.34
N SER A 294 -0.87 0.83 -4.83
CA SER A 294 -0.72 -0.62 -4.66
C SER A 294 -0.68 -0.95 -3.17
N GLN A 295 -1.63 -1.77 -2.71
CA GLN A 295 -1.65 -2.31 -1.35
C GLN A 295 -1.23 -3.76 -1.41
N LEU A 296 -0.04 -4.07 -0.87
CA LEU A 296 0.57 -5.40 -0.91
C LEU A 296 0.38 -6.12 0.42
N PHE A 297 -0.08 -7.35 0.33
CA PHE A 297 -0.29 -8.24 1.49
C PHE A 297 0.42 -9.58 1.26
N PRO A 298 1.02 -10.17 2.31
CA PRO A 298 1.43 -11.57 2.26
C PRO A 298 0.26 -12.48 1.86
N GLY A 299 0.55 -13.51 1.07
CA GLY A 299 -0.41 -14.55 0.75
C GLY A 299 -0.51 -15.60 1.87
N SER A 300 -1.00 -16.79 1.54
CA SER A 300 -1.12 -17.90 2.50
C SER A 300 0.20 -18.61 2.77
N THR A 301 1.20 -18.41 1.94
CA THR A 301 2.52 -19.02 2.04
C THR A 301 3.61 -18.00 1.73
N VAL A 302 4.86 -18.30 2.11
CA VAL A 302 6.03 -17.48 1.84
C VAL A 302 6.24 -17.17 0.34
N ASP A 303 5.70 -18.00 -0.54
CA ASP A 303 5.84 -17.90 -1.99
C ASP A 303 4.81 -17.01 -2.67
N THR A 304 3.83 -16.50 -1.93
CA THR A 304 2.67 -15.82 -2.51
C THR A 304 2.41 -14.47 -1.84
N SER A 305 1.83 -13.56 -2.60
CA SER A 305 1.29 -12.29 -2.13
C SER A 305 0.03 -11.92 -2.89
N ILE A 306 -0.70 -10.98 -2.35
CA ILE A 306 -1.87 -10.37 -2.98
C ILE A 306 -1.63 -8.87 -3.05
N THR A 307 -1.85 -8.28 -4.22
CA THR A 307 -1.77 -6.84 -4.40
C THR A 307 -3.11 -6.30 -4.87
N ILE A 308 -3.67 -5.36 -4.12
CA ILE A 308 -4.81 -4.57 -4.56
C ILE A 308 -4.25 -3.33 -5.26
N GLN A 309 -4.50 -3.21 -6.56
CA GLN A 309 -4.15 -2.04 -7.33
C GLN A 309 -5.37 -1.15 -7.52
N THR A 310 -5.25 0.12 -7.14
CA THR A 310 -6.25 1.16 -7.40
C THR A 310 -5.65 2.21 -8.32
N VAL A 311 -6.22 2.32 -9.51
CA VAL A 311 -5.89 3.38 -10.48
C VAL A 311 -6.75 4.59 -10.15
N LEU A 312 -6.11 5.72 -9.94
CA LEU A 312 -6.75 6.98 -9.62
C LEU A 312 -6.56 7.97 -10.78
N CYS A 313 -7.60 8.73 -11.08
CA CYS A 313 -7.57 9.89 -11.95
C CYS A 313 -7.75 11.16 -11.13
N ARG A 314 -7.07 12.25 -11.48
CA ARG A 314 -7.23 13.55 -10.81
C ARG A 314 -8.68 14.00 -10.80
N HIS A 315 -9.39 13.72 -11.90
CA HIS A 315 -10.82 13.98 -12.08
C HIS A 315 -11.50 12.78 -12.72
N GLU A 316 -12.79 12.64 -12.52
CA GLU A 316 -13.59 11.63 -13.22
C GLU A 316 -13.52 11.88 -14.74
N PRO A 317 -13.13 10.88 -15.55
CA PRO A 317 -13.15 11.01 -17.02
C PRO A 317 -14.57 11.25 -17.52
N THR A 318 -14.78 12.36 -18.24
CA THR A 318 -16.10 12.80 -18.71
C THR A 318 -16.25 12.73 -20.22
N THR A 319 -15.13 12.59 -20.94
CA THR A 319 -15.08 12.47 -22.40
C THR A 319 -14.48 11.13 -22.83
N ASP A 320 -14.81 10.68 -24.06
CA ASP A 320 -14.24 9.45 -24.63
C ASP A 320 -12.70 9.50 -24.71
N GLU A 321 -12.11 10.67 -24.91
CA GLU A 321 -10.66 10.85 -24.95
C GLU A 321 -10.04 10.70 -23.56
N GLU A 322 -10.61 11.33 -22.55
CA GLU A 322 -10.17 11.18 -21.13
C GLU A 322 -10.31 9.72 -20.68
N GLN A 323 -11.44 9.08 -21.00
CA GLN A 323 -11.69 7.68 -20.70
C GLN A 323 -10.60 6.78 -21.31
N LYS A 324 -10.29 6.99 -22.59
CA LYS A 324 -9.27 6.25 -23.32
C LYS A 324 -7.87 6.44 -22.71
N VAL A 325 -7.51 7.67 -22.30
CA VAL A 325 -6.22 7.93 -21.66
C VAL A 325 -6.12 7.25 -20.32
N ALA A 326 -7.20 7.26 -19.51
CA ALA A 326 -7.28 6.54 -18.22
C ALA A 326 -7.13 5.02 -18.43
N GLU A 327 -7.82 4.45 -19.43
CA GLU A 327 -7.70 3.02 -19.80
C GLU A 327 -6.27 2.67 -20.24
N GLN A 328 -5.62 3.53 -21.01
CA GLN A 328 -4.22 3.34 -21.43
C GLN A 328 -3.27 3.35 -20.25
N PHE A 329 -3.44 4.27 -19.30
CA PHE A 329 -2.65 4.30 -18.08
C PHE A 329 -2.89 3.05 -17.24
N SER A 330 -4.16 2.66 -17.05
CA SER A 330 -4.51 1.44 -16.31
C SER A 330 -3.88 0.19 -16.94
N ALA A 331 -3.95 0.05 -18.27
CA ALA A 331 -3.34 -1.05 -19.00
C ALA A 331 -1.80 -1.04 -18.89
N LEU A 332 -1.18 0.15 -18.97
CA LEU A 332 0.27 0.32 -18.83
C LEU A 332 0.77 -0.18 -17.48
N VAL A 333 0.16 0.27 -16.38
CA VAL A 333 0.60 -0.10 -15.03
C VAL A 333 0.27 -1.55 -14.70
N LEU A 334 -0.81 -2.10 -15.26
CA LEU A 334 -1.10 -3.53 -15.16
C LEU A 334 -0.04 -4.37 -15.85
N GLN A 335 0.33 -4.02 -17.08
CA GLN A 335 1.37 -4.71 -17.83
C GLN A 335 2.71 -4.65 -17.08
N ALA A 336 3.13 -3.46 -16.64
CA ALA A 336 4.39 -3.29 -15.92
C ALA A 336 4.45 -4.19 -14.68
N VAL A 337 3.43 -4.18 -13.82
CA VAL A 337 3.46 -4.92 -12.57
C VAL A 337 3.19 -6.42 -12.78
N ARG A 338 2.08 -6.78 -13.46
CA ARG A 338 1.68 -8.20 -13.58
C ARG A 338 2.55 -8.98 -14.57
N ASP A 339 2.75 -8.41 -15.77
CA ASP A 339 3.32 -9.15 -16.89
C ASP A 339 4.85 -9.01 -16.96
N GLU A 340 5.43 -8.04 -16.28
CA GLU A 340 6.86 -7.79 -16.26
C GLU A 340 7.43 -8.05 -14.85
N ASP A 341 7.09 -7.24 -13.81
CA ASP A 341 7.64 -7.39 -12.45
C ASP A 341 7.27 -8.72 -11.79
N TYR A 342 5.97 -9.05 -11.74
CA TYR A 342 5.53 -10.28 -11.08
C TYR A 342 5.91 -11.52 -11.87
N TRP A 343 5.94 -11.42 -13.21
CA TRP A 343 6.44 -12.51 -14.02
C TRP A 343 7.89 -12.86 -13.66
N VAL A 344 8.79 -11.88 -13.59
CA VAL A 344 10.19 -12.13 -13.16
C VAL A 344 10.25 -12.50 -11.68
N GLY A 345 9.44 -11.89 -10.83
CA GLY A 345 9.35 -12.20 -9.40
C GLY A 345 9.01 -13.67 -9.14
N PHE A 346 8.06 -14.26 -9.87
CA PHE A 346 7.79 -15.70 -9.79
C PHE A 346 8.98 -16.55 -10.23
N GLN A 347 9.75 -16.11 -11.23
CA GLN A 347 10.96 -16.82 -11.65
C GLN A 347 12.03 -16.74 -10.55
N ILE A 348 12.22 -15.55 -9.92
CA ILE A 348 13.15 -15.38 -8.80
C ILE A 348 12.75 -16.29 -7.65
N GLN A 349 11.47 -16.26 -7.20
CA GLN A 349 10.98 -17.09 -6.12
C GLN A 349 11.26 -18.58 -6.34
N ASN A 350 11.04 -19.05 -7.57
CA ASN A 350 11.33 -20.46 -7.93
C ASN A 350 12.83 -20.75 -8.01
N ALA A 351 13.63 -19.81 -8.55
CA ALA A 351 15.07 -20.00 -8.71
C ALA A 351 15.79 -20.04 -7.36
N LEU A 352 15.37 -19.23 -6.38
CA LEU A 352 15.93 -19.23 -5.03
C LEU A 352 15.82 -20.60 -4.35
N LYS A 353 14.75 -21.36 -4.61
CA LYS A 353 14.55 -22.72 -4.09
C LYS A 353 15.57 -23.73 -4.59
N SER A 354 16.31 -23.43 -5.65
CA SER A 354 17.34 -24.31 -6.19
C SER A 354 18.58 -24.46 -5.29
N GLY A 355 18.77 -23.55 -4.33
CA GLY A 355 19.98 -23.50 -3.49
C GLY A 355 21.23 -23.06 -4.25
N ALA A 356 21.11 -22.49 -5.45
CA ALA A 356 22.26 -21.99 -6.23
C ALA A 356 22.94 -20.81 -5.57
N THR A 357 22.23 -20.06 -4.73
CA THR A 357 22.79 -18.99 -3.89
C THR A 357 22.20 -19.08 -2.49
N SER A 358 22.98 -18.70 -1.48
CA SER A 358 22.53 -18.59 -0.09
C SER A 358 22.16 -17.15 0.29
N GLU A 359 22.50 -16.17 -0.54
CA GLU A 359 22.29 -14.75 -0.31
C GLU A 359 21.82 -14.07 -1.58
N VAL A 360 20.98 -13.04 -1.45
CA VAL A 360 20.75 -12.03 -2.45
C VAL A 360 21.55 -10.79 -2.12
N LEU A 361 21.95 -10.05 -3.14
CA LEU A 361 22.85 -8.90 -3.01
C LEU A 361 22.09 -7.62 -3.36
N PHE A 362 22.02 -6.68 -2.42
CA PHE A 362 21.52 -5.33 -2.66
C PHE A 362 22.71 -4.38 -2.79
N GLY A 363 22.83 -3.76 -3.95
CA GLY A 363 23.87 -2.79 -4.24
C GLY A 363 23.72 -1.52 -3.39
N ARG A 364 24.78 -0.71 -3.37
CA ARG A 364 24.69 0.63 -2.77
C ARG A 364 23.71 1.54 -3.51
N ASN A 365 23.47 1.28 -4.77
CA ASN A 365 22.49 1.97 -5.63
C ASN A 365 21.03 1.59 -5.34
N GLU A 366 20.78 0.75 -4.33
CA GLU A 366 19.45 0.27 -3.93
C GLU A 366 19.14 0.66 -2.46
N PRO A 367 19.35 1.94 -2.05
CA PRO A 367 19.20 2.36 -0.64
C PRO A 367 17.78 2.18 -0.11
N SER A 368 16.77 2.35 -0.94
CA SER A 368 15.37 2.21 -0.55
C SER A 368 14.98 0.76 -0.28
N LEU A 369 15.56 -0.17 -1.04
CA LEU A 369 15.37 -1.60 -0.84
C LEU A 369 16.02 -2.04 0.48
N GLN A 370 17.29 -1.64 0.72
CA GLN A 370 17.97 -1.89 1.99
C GLN A 370 17.19 -1.31 3.18
N HIS A 371 16.68 -0.07 3.06
CA HIS A 371 15.91 0.58 4.11
C HIS A 371 14.65 -0.22 4.48
N TYR A 372 13.92 -0.73 3.48
CA TYR A 372 12.71 -1.52 3.71
C TYR A 372 13.02 -2.84 4.43
N HIS A 373 14.06 -3.57 4.00
CA HIS A 373 14.46 -4.80 4.67
C HIS A 373 14.93 -4.57 6.12
N HIS A 374 15.67 -3.50 6.39
CA HIS A 374 16.01 -3.11 7.76
C HIS A 374 14.77 -2.75 8.59
N ALA A 375 13.76 -2.11 7.98
CA ALA A 375 12.50 -1.85 8.68
C ALA A 375 11.77 -3.16 9.00
N VAL A 376 11.71 -4.11 8.07
CA VAL A 376 11.12 -5.45 8.31
C VAL A 376 11.79 -6.13 9.51
N GLU A 377 13.11 -6.21 9.53
CA GLU A 377 13.87 -6.83 10.63
C GLU A 377 13.58 -6.13 11.96
N ARG A 378 13.71 -4.80 11.98
CA ARG A 378 13.48 -3.99 13.19
C ARG A 378 12.06 -4.17 13.76
N TYR A 379 11.03 -4.15 12.91
CA TYR A 379 9.64 -4.24 13.40
C TYR A 379 9.24 -5.67 13.77
N ALA A 380 9.85 -6.69 13.18
CA ALA A 380 9.73 -8.07 13.62
C ALA A 380 10.36 -8.24 15.02
N GLU A 381 11.55 -7.68 15.30
CA GLU A 381 12.23 -7.79 16.58
C GLU A 381 11.55 -6.99 17.71
N LEU A 382 11.17 -5.72 17.46
CA LEU A 382 10.57 -4.83 18.47
C LEU A 382 9.24 -5.34 19.04
N SER A 383 8.58 -6.31 18.40
CA SER A 383 7.37 -6.91 18.91
C SER A 383 7.66 -8.00 19.98
N VAL A 384 8.90 -8.50 20.10
CA VAL A 384 9.30 -9.47 21.14
C VAL A 384 9.37 -8.79 22.51
N ASP A 385 9.85 -7.55 22.58
CA ASP A 385 10.07 -6.82 23.84
C ASP A 385 8.78 -6.30 24.51
N ARG A 386 7.64 -6.34 23.81
CA ARG A 386 6.34 -5.90 24.35
C ARG A 386 5.55 -6.99 25.06
N GLU A 387 5.96 -8.24 24.96
CA GLU A 387 5.33 -9.41 25.61
C GLU A 387 6.09 -9.90 26.86
N SER A 388 7.20 -9.27 27.23
CA SER A 388 7.96 -9.52 28.46
C SER A 388 7.69 -8.41 29.48
#